data_e4aec93eedbb78a58e9055209973ba6b
#
_entry.id   e4aec93eedbb78a58e9055209973ba6b
#
_cell.length_a   1.000
_cell.length_b   1.000
_cell.length_c   1.000
_cell.angle_alpha   90.00
_cell.angle_beta   90.00
_cell.angle_gamma   90.00
#
_symmetry.space_group_name_H-M   'P 1'
#
loop_
_entity.id
_entity.type
_entity.pdbx_description
1 polymer ?
#
loop_
_entity_poly.entity_id
_entity_poly.type
_entity_poly.pdbx_seq_one_letter_code
_entity_poly.pdbx_strand_id
1 'polypeptide(L)'
;MRDFDVLIVGSGLAGLSAALHLAPTHRVAVLTKRALSDGASAWAQGGIAAVQAEGDSFDAHVEDTFVAGAGLCDPAATRFVVEHAPEAIDWLRELGVPFSEEDGALHLTREGGHSQRRIVHATDATGAAVQQTLIDITQAEAFAPIYVRLAYSPA
;
A
#
# COMPACT_ATOMS: atom_id res chain seq x y z
N MET A 1 -14.29 29.17 6.32
CA MET A 1 -13.09 28.59 5.67
C MET A 1 -12.70 27.36 6.47
N ARG A 2 -12.34 26.26 5.84
CA ARG A 2 -11.82 25.07 6.58
C ARG A 2 -10.31 25.15 6.55
N ASP A 3 -9.67 25.05 7.68
CA ASP A 3 -8.22 25.06 7.81
C ASP A 3 -7.71 23.62 7.93
N PHE A 4 -6.65 23.32 7.22
CA PHE A 4 -5.98 22.01 7.24
C PHE A 4 -4.52 22.20 7.62
N ASP A 5 -3.99 21.20 8.31
CA ASP A 5 -2.57 21.18 8.70
C ASP A 5 -1.72 20.54 7.61
N VAL A 6 -2.32 19.59 6.86
CA VAL A 6 -1.63 18.85 5.78
C VAL A 6 -2.54 18.77 4.55
N LEU A 7 -1.96 19.03 3.38
CA LEU A 7 -2.56 18.79 2.07
C LEU A 7 -1.81 17.69 1.35
N ILE A 8 -2.52 16.60 1.03
CA ILE A 8 -2.00 15.48 0.24
C ILE A 8 -2.57 15.58 -1.17
N VAL A 9 -1.73 15.56 -2.18
CA VAL A 9 -2.13 15.58 -3.58
C VAL A 9 -1.99 14.19 -4.18
N GLY A 10 -3.12 13.56 -4.44
CA GLY A 10 -3.23 12.20 -4.97
C GLY A 10 -3.87 11.23 -3.98
N SER A 11 -4.78 10.39 -4.50
CA SER A 11 -5.54 9.39 -3.75
C SER A 11 -5.14 7.94 -4.06
N GLY A 12 -3.91 7.74 -4.53
CA GLY A 12 -3.32 6.40 -4.64
C GLY A 12 -2.95 5.84 -3.26
N LEU A 13 -2.43 4.61 -3.21
CA LEU A 13 -2.08 3.93 -1.94
C LEU A 13 -1.19 4.78 -1.05
N ALA A 14 -0.16 5.42 -1.59
CA ALA A 14 0.75 6.27 -0.80
C ALA A 14 0.03 7.47 -0.17
N GLY A 15 -0.85 8.14 -0.93
CA GLY A 15 -1.60 9.29 -0.43
C GLY A 15 -2.61 8.92 0.64
N LEU A 16 -3.35 7.84 0.45
CA LEU A 16 -4.32 7.36 1.44
C LEU A 16 -3.62 6.83 2.71
N SER A 17 -2.52 6.09 2.56
CA SER A 17 -1.73 5.63 3.71
C SER A 17 -1.18 6.80 4.52
N ALA A 18 -0.59 7.81 3.85
CA ALA A 18 -0.12 9.01 4.53
C ALA A 18 -1.26 9.76 5.25
N ALA A 19 -2.44 9.84 4.63
CA ALA A 19 -3.60 10.47 5.25
C ALA A 19 -4.02 9.75 6.54
N LEU A 20 -4.09 8.42 6.51
CA LEU A 20 -4.48 7.62 7.68
C LEU A 20 -3.45 7.71 8.81
N HIS A 21 -2.15 7.71 8.50
CA HIS A 21 -1.10 7.87 9.52
C HIS A 21 -1.08 9.27 10.15
N LEU A 22 -1.44 10.31 9.40
CA LEU A 22 -1.43 11.69 9.90
C LEU A 22 -2.73 12.10 10.59
N ALA A 23 -3.86 11.51 10.23
CA ALA A 23 -5.17 11.86 10.74
C ALA A 23 -5.32 11.84 12.27
N PRO A 24 -4.67 10.96 13.03
CA PRO A 24 -4.76 10.97 14.49
C PRO A 24 -4.28 12.27 15.15
N THR A 25 -3.41 13.02 14.47
CA THR A 25 -2.76 14.21 15.05
C THR A 25 -2.93 15.47 14.20
N HIS A 26 -3.41 15.36 12.96
CA HIS A 26 -3.51 16.47 12.01
C HIS A 26 -4.87 16.47 11.31
N ARG A 27 -5.32 17.66 10.92
CA ARG A 27 -6.44 17.82 9.99
C ARG A 27 -5.91 17.70 8.58
N VAL A 28 -6.28 16.62 7.90
CA VAL A 28 -5.73 16.27 6.59
C VAL A 28 -6.73 16.56 5.48
N ALA A 29 -6.27 17.17 4.39
CA ALA A 29 -7.02 17.24 3.14
C ALA A 29 -6.34 16.37 2.08
N VAL A 30 -7.12 15.52 1.42
CA VAL A 30 -6.69 14.76 0.25
C VAL A 30 -7.34 15.37 -0.99
N LEU A 31 -6.52 15.86 -1.90
CA LEU A 31 -6.95 16.41 -3.18
C LEU A 31 -6.75 15.35 -4.27
N THR A 32 -7.83 14.97 -4.95
CA THR A 32 -7.79 14.01 -6.04
C THR A 32 -8.32 14.60 -7.34
N LYS A 33 -7.76 14.18 -8.46
CA LYS A 33 -8.18 14.64 -9.80
C LYS A 33 -9.51 14.05 -10.24
N ARG A 34 -9.81 12.81 -9.81
CA ARG A 34 -11.00 12.04 -10.16
C ARG A 34 -11.54 11.34 -8.92
N ALA A 35 -12.43 10.36 -9.10
CA ALA A 35 -12.87 9.52 -7.99
C ALA A 35 -11.69 8.86 -7.26
N LEU A 36 -11.86 8.58 -5.98
CA LEU A 36 -10.79 7.97 -5.16
C LEU A 36 -10.29 6.64 -5.72
N SER A 37 -11.17 5.89 -6.35
CA SER A 37 -10.88 4.59 -6.97
C SER A 37 -10.20 4.68 -8.34
N ASP A 38 -10.11 5.87 -8.95
CA ASP A 38 -9.57 6.05 -10.31
C ASP A 38 -8.03 6.11 -10.35
N GLY A 39 -7.37 5.42 -9.46
CA GLY A 39 -5.91 5.35 -9.38
C GLY A 39 -5.33 4.12 -10.06
N ALA A 40 -4.06 4.22 -10.49
CA ALA A 40 -3.33 3.08 -11.05
C ALA A 40 -3.24 1.89 -10.08
N SER A 41 -3.26 2.15 -8.79
CA SER A 41 -3.21 1.12 -7.75
C SER A 41 -4.38 0.13 -7.83
N ALA A 42 -5.58 0.58 -8.21
CA ALA A 42 -6.74 -0.28 -8.36
C ALA A 42 -6.58 -1.33 -9.50
N TRP A 43 -5.68 -1.08 -10.44
CA TRP A 43 -5.42 -1.96 -11.58
C TRP A 43 -4.24 -2.92 -11.34
N ALA A 44 -3.55 -2.81 -10.21
CA ALA A 44 -2.46 -3.69 -9.88
C ALA A 44 -2.98 -5.09 -9.52
N GLN A 45 -2.64 -6.08 -10.35
CA GLN A 45 -3.09 -7.46 -10.21
C GLN A 45 -2.12 -8.31 -9.37
N GLY A 46 -0.82 -8.00 -9.43
CA GLY A 46 0.20 -8.68 -8.65
C GLY A 46 0.03 -8.46 -7.14
N GLY A 47 0.79 -9.23 -6.37
CA GLY A 47 0.82 -9.09 -4.93
C GLY A 47 1.85 -8.08 -4.44
N ILE A 48 2.11 -8.11 -3.14
CA ILE A 48 3.10 -7.28 -2.47
C ILE A 48 4.21 -8.22 -1.95
N ALA A 49 5.45 -7.95 -2.34
CA ALA A 49 6.58 -8.73 -1.89
C ALA A 49 6.99 -8.30 -0.46
N ALA A 50 7.00 -9.24 0.47
CA ALA A 50 7.48 -9.03 1.84
C ALA A 50 8.09 -10.31 2.41
N VAL A 51 9.16 -10.19 3.18
CA VAL A 51 9.79 -11.32 3.88
C VAL A 51 8.90 -11.70 5.06
N GLN A 52 8.11 -12.77 4.90
CA GLN A 52 7.14 -13.26 5.91
C GLN A 52 7.38 -14.72 6.28
N ALA A 53 8.02 -15.49 5.39
CA ALA A 53 8.22 -16.93 5.58
C ALA A 53 9.50 -17.24 6.34
N GLU A 54 9.45 -18.28 7.17
CA GLU A 54 10.64 -18.90 7.75
C GLU A 54 11.55 -19.44 6.62
N GLY A 55 12.83 -19.07 6.62
CA GLY A 55 13.78 -19.47 5.57
C GLY A 55 13.95 -18.46 4.42
N ASP A 56 13.17 -17.36 4.40
CA ASP A 56 13.46 -16.19 3.58
C ASP A 56 14.32 -15.17 4.35
N SER A 57 14.91 -14.20 3.66
CA SER A 57 15.70 -13.15 4.29
C SER A 57 15.63 -11.83 3.53
N PHE A 58 15.86 -10.74 4.25
CA PHE A 58 15.96 -9.41 3.63
C PHE A 58 17.09 -9.35 2.60
N ASP A 59 18.23 -9.99 2.87
CA ASP A 59 19.35 -10.02 1.92
C ASP A 59 18.98 -10.73 0.62
N ALA A 60 18.27 -11.85 0.69
CA ALA A 60 17.81 -12.56 -0.51
C ALA A 60 16.79 -11.71 -1.30
N HIS A 61 15.89 -10.98 -0.61
CA HIS A 61 14.94 -10.11 -1.30
C HIS A 61 15.63 -8.88 -1.93
N VAL A 62 16.60 -8.27 -1.25
CA VAL A 62 17.41 -7.17 -1.81
C VAL A 62 18.17 -7.61 -3.04
N GLU A 63 18.83 -8.79 -3.00
CA GLU A 63 19.56 -9.34 -4.15
C GLU A 63 18.64 -9.61 -5.34
N ASP A 64 17.48 -10.26 -5.12
CA ASP A 64 16.49 -10.48 -6.17
C ASP A 64 16.05 -9.13 -6.81
N THR A 65 15.89 -8.09 -5.99
CA THR A 65 15.50 -6.76 -6.46
C THR A 65 16.59 -6.12 -7.29
N PHE A 66 17.86 -6.25 -6.90
CA PHE A 66 18.99 -5.74 -7.70
C PHE A 66 19.12 -6.45 -9.04
N VAL A 67 18.96 -7.77 -9.06
CA VAL A 67 18.99 -8.56 -10.30
C VAL A 67 17.87 -8.09 -11.24
N ALA A 68 16.63 -7.99 -10.74
CA ALA A 68 15.49 -7.55 -11.55
C ALA A 68 15.60 -6.09 -11.99
N GLY A 69 16.16 -5.23 -11.15
CA GLY A 69 16.32 -3.80 -11.41
C GLY A 69 17.47 -3.45 -12.38
N ALA A 70 18.31 -4.41 -12.74
CA ALA A 70 19.35 -4.27 -13.76
C ALA A 70 20.22 -3.00 -13.64
N GLY A 71 20.62 -2.65 -12.42
CA GLY A 71 21.47 -1.51 -12.12
C GLY A 71 20.73 -0.17 -11.91
N LEU A 72 19.40 -0.15 -11.92
CA LEU A 72 18.59 1.04 -11.69
C LEU A 72 18.21 1.25 -10.21
N CYS A 73 18.49 0.28 -9.34
CA CYS A 73 18.12 0.34 -7.94
C CYS A 73 19.09 1.21 -7.13
N ASP A 74 18.55 2.09 -6.29
CA ASP A 74 19.31 2.69 -5.21
C ASP A 74 19.44 1.69 -4.05
N PRO A 75 20.68 1.35 -3.60
CA PRO A 75 20.88 0.32 -2.59
C PRO A 75 20.26 0.65 -1.24
N ALA A 76 20.33 1.90 -0.81
CA ALA A 76 19.82 2.31 0.50
C ALA A 76 18.29 2.32 0.50
N ALA A 77 17.66 2.86 -0.55
CA ALA A 77 16.22 2.87 -0.71
C ALA A 77 15.66 1.45 -0.85
N THR A 78 16.31 0.57 -1.63
CA THR A 78 15.89 -0.82 -1.79
C THR A 78 15.90 -1.55 -0.45
N ARG A 79 16.99 -1.48 0.30
CA ARG A 79 17.09 -2.11 1.61
C ARG A 79 16.04 -1.57 2.58
N PHE A 80 15.89 -0.26 2.64
CA PHE A 80 14.88 0.36 3.49
C PHE A 80 13.47 -0.16 3.20
N VAL A 81 13.05 -0.20 1.93
CA VAL A 81 11.72 -0.69 1.54
C VAL A 81 11.55 -2.16 1.89
N VAL A 82 12.55 -3.00 1.59
CA VAL A 82 12.50 -4.44 1.86
C VAL A 82 12.40 -4.74 3.36
N GLU A 83 13.16 -4.06 4.18
CA GLU A 83 13.18 -4.27 5.64
C GLU A 83 11.89 -3.81 6.32
N HIS A 84 11.19 -2.79 5.79
CA HIS A 84 9.94 -2.28 6.35
C HIS A 84 8.68 -2.90 5.72
N ALA A 85 8.83 -3.72 4.69
CA ALA A 85 7.67 -4.34 4.02
C ALA A 85 6.83 -5.24 4.96
N PRO A 86 7.39 -6.07 5.86
CA PRO A 86 6.60 -6.87 6.79
C PRO A 86 5.69 -6.00 7.68
N GLU A 87 6.21 -4.93 8.26
CA GLU A 87 5.44 -4.01 9.10
C GLU A 87 4.29 -3.36 8.31
N ALA A 88 4.54 -2.98 7.05
CA ALA A 88 3.50 -2.43 6.18
C ALA A 88 2.40 -3.46 5.87
N ILE A 89 2.73 -4.73 5.67
CA ILE A 89 1.75 -5.81 5.49
C ILE A 89 0.92 -6.01 6.77
N ASP A 90 1.55 -6.04 7.93
CA ASP A 90 0.85 -6.21 9.20
C ASP A 90 -0.13 -5.04 9.44
N TRP A 91 0.29 -3.81 9.20
CA TRP A 91 -0.59 -2.65 9.26
C TRP A 91 -1.80 -2.76 8.30
N LEU A 92 -1.59 -3.20 7.06
CA LEU A 92 -2.69 -3.41 6.11
C LEU A 92 -3.65 -4.53 6.56
N ARG A 93 -3.14 -5.59 7.20
CA ARG A 93 -3.98 -6.65 7.80
C ARG A 93 -4.81 -6.11 8.96
N GLU A 94 -4.22 -5.31 9.84
CA GLU A 94 -4.92 -4.65 10.95
C GLU A 94 -6.03 -3.73 10.45
N LEU A 95 -5.85 -3.09 9.30
CA LEU A 95 -6.88 -2.30 8.63
C LEU A 95 -7.98 -3.14 7.97
N GLY A 96 -7.82 -4.46 7.89
CA GLY A 96 -8.81 -5.38 7.35
C GLY A 96 -8.68 -5.64 5.85
N VAL A 97 -7.50 -5.42 5.25
CA VAL A 97 -7.27 -5.87 3.87
C VAL A 97 -7.40 -7.38 3.80
N PRO A 98 -8.27 -7.92 2.91
CA PRO A 98 -8.59 -9.34 2.85
C PRO A 98 -7.51 -10.12 2.08
N PHE A 99 -6.31 -10.19 2.64
CA PHE A 99 -5.25 -11.02 2.07
C PHE A 99 -5.63 -12.49 2.11
N SER A 100 -5.17 -13.26 1.13
CA SER A 100 -5.37 -14.70 1.09
C SER A 100 -4.60 -15.38 2.22
N GLU A 101 -5.29 -16.24 2.97
CA GLU A 101 -4.73 -17.00 4.09
C GLU A 101 -5.00 -18.50 3.90
N GLU A 102 -4.09 -19.32 4.40
CA GLU A 102 -4.20 -20.77 4.49
C GLU A 102 -3.79 -21.21 5.90
N ASP A 103 -4.63 -21.97 6.57
CA ASP A 103 -4.43 -22.42 7.95
C ASP A 103 -4.14 -21.27 8.96
N GLY A 104 -4.70 -20.08 8.72
CA GLY A 104 -4.54 -18.91 9.59
C GLY A 104 -3.23 -18.13 9.38
N ALA A 105 -2.43 -18.50 8.38
CA ALA A 105 -1.23 -17.77 7.96
C ALA A 105 -1.41 -17.17 6.56
N LEU A 106 -0.63 -16.12 6.23
CA LEU A 106 -0.64 -15.56 4.89
C LEU A 106 -0.24 -16.60 3.85
N HIS A 107 -1.08 -16.80 2.83
CA HIS A 107 -0.73 -17.63 1.69
C HIS A 107 0.25 -16.85 0.80
N LEU A 108 1.48 -17.35 0.70
CA LEU A 108 2.53 -16.72 -0.08
C LEU A 108 2.73 -17.40 -1.43
N THR A 109 2.81 -16.61 -2.48
CA THR A 109 3.15 -17.09 -3.83
C THR A 109 4.56 -16.64 -4.22
N ARG A 110 5.06 -17.17 -5.34
CA ARG A 110 6.33 -16.76 -5.94
C ARG A 110 6.06 -16.29 -7.36
N GLU A 111 6.44 -15.07 -7.64
CA GLU A 111 6.40 -14.49 -8.98
C GLU A 111 7.80 -14.43 -9.61
N GLY A 112 7.86 -14.10 -10.91
CA GLY A 112 9.12 -13.94 -11.64
C GLY A 112 10.03 -12.90 -10.98
N GLY A 113 11.35 -13.17 -10.97
CA GLY A 113 12.33 -12.31 -10.31
C GLY A 113 12.53 -12.58 -8.81
N HIS A 114 11.72 -13.44 -8.18
CA HIS A 114 11.88 -13.80 -6.78
C HIS A 114 12.44 -15.21 -6.60
N SER A 115 13.46 -15.35 -5.75
CA SER A 115 14.03 -16.64 -5.37
C SER A 115 13.19 -17.41 -4.35
N GLN A 116 12.36 -16.70 -3.57
CA GLN A 116 11.52 -17.24 -2.49
C GLN A 116 10.03 -16.94 -2.70
N ARG A 117 9.17 -17.68 -1.97
CA ARG A 117 7.73 -17.39 -1.87
C ARG A 117 7.55 -16.26 -0.86
N ARG A 118 7.33 -15.05 -1.33
CA ARG A 118 7.18 -13.85 -0.49
C ARG A 118 6.08 -12.90 -0.97
N ILE A 119 5.29 -13.32 -1.95
CA ILE A 119 4.25 -12.47 -2.50
C ILE A 119 2.97 -12.67 -1.71
N VAL A 120 2.58 -11.64 -0.96
CA VAL A 120 1.28 -11.53 -0.28
C VAL A 120 0.26 -11.03 -1.29
N HIS A 121 -0.90 -11.67 -1.38
CA HIS A 121 -1.91 -11.32 -2.38
C HIS A 121 -3.34 -11.39 -1.82
N ALA A 122 -4.25 -10.68 -2.46
CA ALA A 122 -5.69 -10.73 -2.19
C ALA A 122 -6.40 -11.17 -3.48
N THR A 123 -6.65 -12.48 -3.62
CA THR A 123 -7.16 -13.08 -4.86
C THR A 123 -6.36 -12.60 -6.09
N ASP A 124 -7.04 -12.21 -7.20
CA ASP A 124 -6.37 -11.73 -8.42
C ASP A 124 -6.38 -10.19 -8.55
N ALA A 125 -6.65 -9.46 -7.47
CA ALA A 125 -6.86 -8.01 -7.49
C ALA A 125 -6.33 -7.32 -6.24
N THR A 126 -5.09 -7.63 -5.84
CA THR A 126 -4.48 -7.12 -4.60
C THR A 126 -4.53 -5.60 -4.50
N GLY A 127 -4.18 -4.90 -5.58
CA GLY A 127 -4.20 -3.45 -5.58
C GLY A 127 -5.60 -2.86 -5.36
N ALA A 128 -6.62 -3.44 -5.97
CA ALA A 128 -8.01 -3.02 -5.76
C ALA A 128 -8.49 -3.29 -4.33
N ALA A 129 -8.15 -4.44 -3.75
CA ALA A 129 -8.52 -4.80 -2.39
C ALA A 129 -7.90 -3.84 -1.37
N VAL A 130 -6.60 -3.57 -1.49
CA VAL A 130 -5.89 -2.62 -0.62
C VAL A 130 -6.47 -1.21 -0.79
N GLN A 131 -6.63 -0.74 -2.03
CA GLN A 131 -7.14 0.61 -2.27
C GLN A 131 -8.56 0.79 -1.75
N GLN A 132 -9.45 -0.19 -1.95
CA GLN A 132 -10.82 -0.11 -1.45
C GLN A 132 -10.87 -0.05 0.06
N THR A 133 -10.11 -0.90 0.76
CA THR A 133 -10.01 -0.86 2.22
C THR A 133 -9.56 0.52 2.72
N LEU A 134 -8.51 1.09 2.13
CA LEU A 134 -8.02 2.43 2.53
C LEU A 134 -9.05 3.53 2.24
N ILE A 135 -9.80 3.43 1.13
CA ILE A 135 -10.89 4.37 0.80
C ILE A 135 -11.99 4.28 1.85
N ASP A 136 -12.46 3.09 2.17
CA ASP A 136 -13.57 2.86 3.10
C ASP A 136 -13.23 3.45 4.48
N ILE A 137 -12.01 3.21 4.97
CA ILE A 137 -11.56 3.77 6.24
C ILE A 137 -11.43 5.29 6.17
N THR A 138 -10.86 5.82 5.09
CA THR A 138 -10.71 7.28 4.90
C THR A 138 -12.05 8.00 4.89
N GLN A 139 -13.11 7.35 4.43
CA GLN A 139 -14.47 7.88 4.37
C GLN A 139 -15.31 7.59 5.62
N ALA A 140 -14.85 6.72 6.52
CA ALA A 140 -15.56 6.40 7.75
C ALA A 140 -15.61 7.62 8.70
N GLU A 141 -16.72 7.78 9.44
CA GLU A 141 -16.90 8.90 10.40
C GLU A 141 -15.82 8.95 11.48
N ALA A 142 -15.23 7.80 11.83
CA ALA A 142 -14.14 7.71 12.79
C ALA A 142 -12.87 8.47 12.35
N PHE A 143 -12.71 8.74 11.05
CA PHE A 143 -11.62 9.50 10.47
C PHE A 143 -12.06 10.89 9.99
N ALA A 144 -12.96 11.54 10.69
CA ALA A 144 -13.47 12.89 10.40
C ALA A 144 -12.39 13.97 10.12
N PRO A 145 -11.13 13.86 10.57
CA PRO A 145 -10.08 14.79 10.19
C PRO A 145 -9.65 14.72 8.71
N ILE A 146 -10.04 13.68 7.97
CA ILE A 146 -9.67 13.53 6.55
C ILE A 146 -10.77 14.09 5.67
N TYR A 147 -10.43 15.10 4.88
CA TYR A 147 -11.33 15.73 3.91
C TYR A 147 -10.89 15.41 2.49
N VAL A 148 -11.77 14.77 1.73
CA VAL A 148 -11.50 14.44 0.33
C VAL A 148 -12.17 15.45 -0.60
N ARG A 149 -11.44 15.98 -1.58
CA ARG A 149 -11.94 16.89 -2.59
C ARG A 149 -11.52 16.46 -4.00
N LEU A 150 -12.48 16.43 -4.92
CA LEU A 150 -12.19 16.35 -6.35
C LEU A 150 -11.61 17.68 -6.84
N ALA A 151 -10.48 17.64 -7.52
CA ALA A 151 -9.84 18.85 -8.08
C ALA A 151 -10.58 19.36 -9.33
N TYR A 152 -11.33 18.48 -10.00
CA TYR A 152 -12.08 18.78 -11.21
C TYR A 152 -13.44 18.09 -11.17
N SER A 153 -14.50 18.88 -11.17
CA SER A 153 -15.86 18.42 -11.48
C SER A 153 -16.19 19.00 -12.86
N PRO A 154 -16.31 18.19 -13.92
CA PRO A 154 -16.89 18.71 -15.15
C PRO A 154 -18.33 19.14 -14.85
N ALA A 155 -18.66 20.35 -15.27
CA ALA A 155 -20.01 20.89 -15.24
C ALA A 155 -20.90 20.11 -16.20
#